data_50fc28ebab1692ffa94a3fefa2b130ff
#
_entry.id   50fc28ebab1692ffa94a3fefa2b130ff
#
_cell.length_a   1.000
_cell.length_b   1.000
_cell.length_c   1.000
_cell.angle_alpha   90.00
_cell.angle_beta   90.00
_cell.angle_gamma   90.00
#
_symmetry.space_group_name_H-M   'P 1'
#
loop_
_entity.id
_entity.type
_entity.pdbx_description
1 polymer ?
#
loop_
_entity_poly.entity_id
_entity_poly.type
_entity_poly.pdbx_seq_one_letter_code
_entity_poly.pdbx_strand_id
1 'polypeptide(L)'
;MRAHPGAAHLLAAAERRQTHARAIWRTSRAGRETQRFGDAFIRGYRCIRRLAAGATSDLYVAESERVGSLVALKVARDALDEPQPVDAFRRFLQEYEIAQRITSPAVVRLHDLGVSDDHAWLVMEYFALGDLRRRMRRLLLPREALRYAVAIAQALTTVHAAGVLHRDLKPGNVMLREDGTIALIDFGLSKDAALALDVTDTGMIFGTPHYMSPEQGHAEAVDARSDLYSLGVILFEMLTGEKPYRADNPMAIVYKHRKEPLPQLPAQFTAVQPVLERLMAKLPAERFADAQQAATALEETLSAWLARGRET
;
A
#
# COMPACT_ATOMS: atom_id res chain seq x y z
N MET A 1 -20.98 -21.01 10.58
CA MET A 1 -19.94 -19.99 10.59
C MET A 1 -20.16 -19.10 11.81
N ARG A 2 -19.26 -19.09 12.78
CA ARG A 2 -19.40 -18.26 14.00
C ARG A 2 -18.68 -16.94 13.76
N ALA A 3 -19.39 -15.81 13.85
CA ALA A 3 -18.80 -14.49 13.75
C ALA A 3 -17.71 -14.31 14.83
N HIS A 4 -16.58 -13.73 14.45
CA HIS A 4 -15.47 -13.47 15.36
C HIS A 4 -15.91 -12.51 16.47
N PRO A 5 -15.75 -12.82 17.77
CA PRO A 5 -16.30 -12.01 18.88
C PRO A 5 -15.77 -10.57 18.91
N GLY A 6 -14.61 -10.29 18.31
CA GLY A 6 -14.06 -8.94 18.21
C GLY A 6 -14.84 -8.00 17.26
N ALA A 7 -15.34 -8.50 16.13
CA ALA A 7 -16.08 -7.68 15.17
C ALA A 7 -17.42 -7.19 15.73
N ALA A 8 -18.13 -8.05 16.46
CA ALA A 8 -19.39 -7.69 17.13
C ALA A 8 -19.18 -6.62 18.23
N HIS A 9 -18.06 -6.68 18.94
CA HIS A 9 -17.73 -5.70 19.99
C HIS A 9 -17.35 -4.32 19.39
N LEU A 10 -16.65 -4.30 18.25
CA LEU A 10 -16.28 -3.06 17.55
C LEU A 10 -17.50 -2.42 16.86
N LEU A 11 -18.37 -3.21 16.24
CA LEU A 11 -19.67 -2.75 15.75
C LEU A 11 -20.54 -2.18 16.88
N ALA A 12 -20.68 -2.89 17.98
CA ALA A 12 -21.41 -2.41 19.15
C ALA A 12 -20.75 -1.20 19.84
N ALA A 13 -19.43 -1.03 19.74
CA ALA A 13 -18.73 0.17 20.20
C ALA A 13 -18.93 1.35 19.25
N ALA A 14 -18.96 1.11 17.94
CA ALA A 14 -19.28 2.12 16.92
C ALA A 14 -20.73 2.57 17.04
N GLU A 15 -21.68 1.65 17.21
CA GLU A 15 -23.11 1.95 17.42
C GLU A 15 -23.36 2.70 18.72
N ARG A 16 -22.69 2.34 19.83
CA ARG A 16 -22.81 3.08 21.11
C ARG A 16 -22.24 4.49 20.99
N ARG A 17 -21.15 4.72 20.26
CA ARG A 17 -20.60 6.05 19.97
C ARG A 17 -21.57 6.87 19.09
N GLN A 18 -22.25 6.23 18.14
CA GLN A 18 -23.26 6.85 17.28
C GLN A 18 -24.51 7.29 18.06
N THR A 19 -25.01 6.47 19.01
CA THR A 19 -26.20 6.75 19.83
C THR A 19 -25.95 7.91 20.81
N HIS A 20 -24.76 7.98 21.39
CA HIS A 20 -24.39 9.08 22.29
C HIS A 20 -24.18 10.42 21.54
N ALA A 21 -23.74 10.34 20.27
CA ALA A 21 -23.53 11.48 19.39
C ALA A 21 -24.83 12.15 18.93
N ARG A 22 -25.91 11.40 18.73
CA ARG A 22 -27.22 11.93 18.32
C ARG A 22 -27.86 12.85 19.37
N ALA A 23 -27.50 12.74 20.64
CA ALA A 23 -28.12 13.46 21.75
C ALA A 23 -27.59 14.90 21.94
N ILE A 24 -26.46 15.32 21.39
CA ILE A 24 -25.75 16.54 21.79
C ILE A 24 -25.68 17.63 20.71
N TRP A 25 -26.09 17.42 19.43
CA TRP A 25 -25.80 18.37 18.37
C TRP A 25 -27.01 18.99 17.66
N ARG A 26 -27.42 20.16 18.16
CA ARG A 26 -28.10 21.21 17.40
C ARG A 26 -27.13 22.38 17.19
N THR A 27 -26.26 22.34 16.19
CA THR A 27 -25.39 23.46 15.83
C THR A 27 -25.26 23.61 14.30
N SER A 28 -25.27 24.83 13.89
CA SER A 28 -25.33 25.52 12.61
C SER A 28 -25.08 24.68 11.31
N ARG A 29 -25.88 24.98 10.29
CA ARG A 29 -25.84 24.42 8.94
C ARG A 29 -24.44 24.48 8.30
N ALA A 30 -23.69 25.56 8.51
CA ALA A 30 -22.35 25.76 7.97
C ALA A 30 -21.30 24.79 8.58
N GLY A 31 -21.41 24.44 9.86
CA GLY A 31 -20.52 23.48 10.51
C GLY A 31 -20.74 22.03 10.05
N ARG A 32 -21.91 21.70 9.48
CA ARG A 32 -22.21 20.37 8.96
C ARG A 32 -21.64 20.16 7.56
N GLU A 33 -21.62 21.18 6.71
CA GLU A 33 -21.08 21.07 5.35
C GLU A 33 -19.58 20.80 5.34
N THR A 34 -18.83 21.35 6.28
CA THR A 34 -17.38 21.13 6.39
C THR A 34 -17.01 19.74 6.93
N GLN A 35 -17.97 19.01 7.51
CA GLN A 35 -17.78 17.66 8.03
C GLN A 35 -18.30 16.58 7.07
N ARG A 36 -18.77 16.94 5.87
CA ARG A 36 -19.19 15.99 4.85
C ARG A 36 -18.02 15.52 3.98
N PHE A 37 -18.02 14.24 3.71
CA PHE A 37 -17.05 13.54 2.89
C PHE A 37 -17.84 12.73 1.84
N GLY A 38 -18.17 13.37 0.71
CA GLY A 38 -19.22 12.87 -0.17
C GLY A 38 -20.57 12.93 0.54
N ASP A 39 -21.25 11.79 0.66
CA ASP A 39 -22.55 11.66 1.34
C ASP A 39 -22.43 11.42 2.85
N ALA A 40 -21.25 11.01 3.33
CA ALA A 40 -21.01 10.72 4.73
C ALA A 40 -20.70 11.99 5.56
N PHE A 41 -21.32 12.09 6.74
CA PHE A 41 -21.02 13.10 7.76
C PHE A 41 -20.18 12.48 8.88
N ILE A 42 -18.91 12.89 8.99
CA ILE A 42 -17.95 12.30 9.94
C ILE A 42 -17.56 13.33 10.99
N ARG A 43 -18.04 13.13 12.21
CA ARG A 43 -17.84 14.04 13.33
C ARG A 43 -16.39 14.04 13.84
N GLY A 44 -15.87 15.25 14.13
CA GLY A 44 -14.51 15.45 14.65
C GLY A 44 -13.46 15.56 13.54
N TYR A 45 -13.93 15.60 12.29
CA TYR A 45 -13.09 15.79 11.13
C TYR A 45 -13.65 16.89 10.23
N ARG A 46 -12.80 17.83 9.82
CA ARG A 46 -13.15 18.91 8.88
C ARG A 46 -12.53 18.63 7.54
N CYS A 47 -13.35 18.45 6.51
CA CYS A 47 -12.89 18.22 5.14
C CYS A 47 -12.14 19.46 4.62
N ILE A 48 -10.92 19.24 4.11
CA ILE A 48 -10.12 20.27 3.43
C ILE A 48 -10.30 20.13 1.92
N ARG A 49 -10.06 18.93 1.40
CA ARG A 49 -10.20 18.62 -0.02
C ARG A 49 -10.19 17.12 -0.28
N ARG A 50 -10.74 16.71 -1.41
CA ARG A 50 -10.61 15.36 -1.93
C ARG A 50 -9.23 15.17 -2.56
N LEU A 51 -8.54 14.08 -2.23
CA LEU A 51 -7.25 13.68 -2.78
C LEU A 51 -7.40 12.82 -4.03
N ALA A 52 -8.28 11.83 -3.94
CA ALA A 52 -8.49 10.85 -4.99
C ALA A 52 -9.93 10.32 -4.97
N ALA A 53 -10.41 9.94 -6.15
CA ALA A 53 -11.62 9.17 -6.36
C ALA A 53 -11.21 7.75 -6.76
N GLY A 54 -11.47 6.78 -5.90
CA GLY A 54 -11.25 5.36 -6.20
C GLY A 54 -12.52 4.68 -6.72
N ALA A 55 -12.43 3.42 -7.11
CA ALA A 55 -13.58 2.63 -7.54
C ALA A 55 -14.55 2.37 -6.38
N THR A 56 -14.03 2.00 -5.21
CA THR A 56 -14.81 1.58 -4.03
C THR A 56 -14.75 2.57 -2.87
N SER A 57 -13.83 3.54 -2.90
CA SER A 57 -13.65 4.52 -1.82
C SER A 57 -13.05 5.81 -2.34
N ASP A 58 -13.37 6.90 -1.67
CA ASP A 58 -12.78 8.20 -1.88
C ASP A 58 -11.80 8.55 -0.76
N LEU A 59 -10.72 9.25 -1.10
CA LEU A 59 -9.69 9.68 -0.17
C LEU A 59 -9.73 11.20 -0.03
N TYR A 60 -9.74 11.67 1.23
CA TYR A 60 -9.79 13.09 1.57
C TYR A 60 -8.63 13.50 2.49
N VAL A 61 -8.23 14.77 2.42
CA VAL A 61 -7.47 15.43 3.50
C VAL A 61 -8.48 16.07 4.43
N ALA A 62 -8.31 15.85 5.71
CA ALA A 62 -9.13 16.44 6.75
C ALA A 62 -8.27 16.97 7.91
N GLU A 63 -8.76 17.99 8.61
CA GLU A 63 -8.28 18.32 9.94
C GLU A 63 -8.98 17.44 10.97
N SER A 64 -8.20 16.93 11.91
CA SER A 64 -8.71 16.14 13.02
C SER A 64 -8.58 16.92 14.32
N GLU A 65 -9.69 17.16 15.01
CA GLU A 65 -9.68 17.76 16.35
C GLU A 65 -8.99 16.85 17.39
N ARG A 66 -9.01 15.52 17.16
CA ARG A 66 -8.43 14.53 18.09
C ARG A 66 -6.92 14.39 17.93
N VAL A 67 -6.44 14.43 16.68
CA VAL A 67 -5.02 14.24 16.35
C VAL A 67 -4.27 15.57 16.40
N GLY A 68 -4.99 16.70 16.28
CA GLY A 68 -4.41 18.04 16.25
C GLY A 68 -3.58 18.34 14.99
N SER A 69 -3.78 17.55 13.92
CA SER A 69 -3.04 17.65 12.67
C SER A 69 -3.89 17.22 11.48
N LEU A 70 -3.34 17.37 10.27
CA LEU A 70 -3.95 16.83 9.06
C LEU A 70 -3.90 15.31 9.06
N VAL A 71 -4.99 14.71 8.61
CA VAL A 71 -5.16 13.28 8.43
C VAL A 71 -5.64 12.96 7.01
N ALA A 72 -5.38 11.75 6.55
CA ALA A 72 -6.02 11.19 5.37
C ALA A 72 -7.25 10.38 5.83
N LEU A 73 -8.38 10.60 5.17
CA LEU A 73 -9.64 9.95 5.49
C LEU A 73 -10.17 9.25 4.25
N LYS A 74 -10.23 7.91 4.33
CA LYS A 74 -10.73 7.00 3.28
C LYS A 74 -12.19 6.68 3.61
N VAL A 75 -13.10 6.96 2.68
CA VAL A 75 -14.54 6.76 2.86
C VAL A 75 -15.05 5.83 1.77
N ALA A 76 -15.75 4.77 2.14
CA ALA A 76 -16.41 3.89 1.18
C ALA A 76 -17.50 4.65 0.43
N ARG A 77 -17.64 4.38 -0.87
CA ARG A 77 -18.66 5.00 -1.71
C ARG A 77 -20.03 4.37 -1.53
N ASP A 78 -20.04 3.04 -1.39
CA ASP A 78 -21.28 2.30 -1.28
C ASP A 78 -21.78 2.36 0.19
N ALA A 79 -23.04 2.65 0.34
CA ALA A 79 -23.70 2.61 1.63
C ALA A 79 -23.84 1.15 2.11
N LEU A 80 -23.85 0.94 3.44
CA LEU A 80 -23.92 -0.41 4.03
C LEU A 80 -25.26 -1.12 3.79
N ASP A 81 -26.26 -0.43 3.27
CA ASP A 81 -27.62 -0.98 2.99
C ASP A 81 -27.77 -1.59 1.59
N GLU A 82 -26.74 -1.53 0.72
CA GLU A 82 -26.75 -2.17 -0.59
C GLU A 82 -26.45 -3.68 -0.49
N PRO A 83 -26.83 -4.53 -1.50
CA PRO A 83 -26.75 -6.00 -1.38
C PRO A 83 -25.35 -6.60 -1.12
N GLN A 84 -24.27 -5.82 -1.23
CA GLN A 84 -22.89 -6.25 -0.94
C GLN A 84 -22.04 -5.29 -0.08
N PRO A 85 -22.57 -4.54 0.89
CA PRO A 85 -21.83 -3.48 1.59
C PRO A 85 -20.93 -4.00 2.71
N VAL A 86 -21.14 -5.23 3.17
CA VAL A 86 -20.36 -5.87 4.25
C VAL A 86 -18.88 -5.98 3.89
N ASP A 87 -18.54 -5.98 2.60
CA ASP A 87 -17.17 -6.18 2.13
C ASP A 87 -16.27 -4.93 2.24
N ALA A 88 -16.82 -3.71 2.10
CA ALA A 88 -16.04 -2.48 2.26
C ALA A 88 -15.61 -2.25 3.71
N PHE A 89 -16.55 -2.42 4.66
CA PHE A 89 -16.24 -2.31 6.08
C PHE A 89 -15.30 -3.42 6.55
N ARG A 90 -15.52 -4.66 6.10
CA ARG A 90 -14.62 -5.79 6.40
C ARG A 90 -13.20 -5.52 5.91
N ARG A 91 -13.03 -4.98 4.70
CA ARG A 91 -11.71 -4.60 4.16
C ARG A 91 -11.05 -3.54 5.04
N PHE A 92 -11.76 -2.47 5.41
CA PHE A 92 -11.20 -1.43 6.28
C PHE A 92 -10.87 -1.95 7.67
N LEU A 93 -11.69 -2.84 8.22
CA LEU A 93 -11.43 -3.51 9.49
C LEU A 93 -10.18 -4.39 9.43
N GLN A 94 -10.02 -5.16 8.36
CA GLN A 94 -8.82 -5.98 8.14
C GLN A 94 -7.56 -5.11 7.99
N GLU A 95 -7.61 -4.04 7.19
CA GLU A 95 -6.50 -3.07 7.07
C GLU A 95 -6.14 -2.52 8.45
N TYR A 96 -7.13 -2.13 9.24
CA TYR A 96 -6.95 -1.61 10.59
C TYR A 96 -6.32 -2.64 11.54
N GLU A 97 -6.87 -3.85 11.60
CA GLU A 97 -6.38 -4.92 12.47
C GLU A 97 -4.93 -5.31 12.16
N ILE A 98 -4.54 -5.34 10.89
CA ILE A 98 -3.17 -5.67 10.50
C ILE A 98 -2.21 -4.53 10.84
N ALA A 99 -2.54 -3.30 10.49
CA ALA A 99 -1.69 -2.17 10.83
C ALA A 99 -1.50 -2.02 12.35
N GLN A 100 -2.53 -2.36 13.15
CA GLN A 100 -2.42 -2.39 14.61
C GLN A 100 -1.48 -3.47 15.17
N ARG A 101 -1.28 -4.57 14.43
CA ARG A 101 -0.30 -5.61 14.82
C ARG A 101 1.15 -5.16 14.63
N ILE A 102 1.37 -4.18 13.75
CA ILE A 102 2.70 -3.72 13.37
C ILE A 102 2.95 -2.35 13.99
N THR A 103 3.47 -2.31 15.22
CA THR A 103 3.84 -1.05 15.89
C THR A 103 5.20 -0.59 15.35
N SER A 104 5.21 0.04 14.17
CA SER A 104 6.45 0.51 13.54
C SER A 104 6.19 1.76 12.69
N PRO A 105 7.13 2.72 12.65
CA PRO A 105 7.06 3.84 11.71
C PRO A 105 7.16 3.41 10.24
N ALA A 106 7.61 2.20 9.96
CA ALA A 106 7.67 1.65 8.61
C ALA A 106 6.29 1.32 8.00
N VAL A 107 5.23 1.40 8.81
CA VAL A 107 3.84 1.16 8.42
C VAL A 107 3.01 2.40 8.70
N VAL A 108 2.01 2.67 7.87
CA VAL A 108 1.08 3.78 8.07
C VAL A 108 0.43 3.71 9.45
N ARG A 109 0.40 4.84 10.14
CA ARG A 109 -0.35 4.95 11.39
C ARG A 109 -1.83 5.11 11.09
N LEU A 110 -2.65 4.20 11.59
CA LEU A 110 -4.10 4.29 11.56
C LEU A 110 -4.60 4.89 12.87
N HIS A 111 -5.45 5.92 12.78
CA HIS A 111 -5.90 6.70 13.92
C HIS A 111 -7.29 6.31 14.39
N ASP A 112 -8.21 6.05 13.46
CA ASP A 112 -9.60 5.75 13.79
C ASP A 112 -10.29 4.97 12.64
N LEU A 113 -11.38 4.28 12.97
CA LEU A 113 -12.21 3.51 12.04
C LEU A 113 -13.65 3.63 12.49
N GLY A 114 -14.60 3.75 11.57
CA GLY A 114 -16.00 3.81 11.95
C GLY A 114 -16.95 3.73 10.77
N VAL A 115 -18.23 3.93 11.11
CA VAL A 115 -19.35 4.03 10.18
C VAL A 115 -20.12 5.31 10.48
N SER A 116 -20.50 6.07 9.47
CA SER A 116 -21.35 7.25 9.57
C SER A 116 -22.19 7.39 8.31
N ASP A 117 -23.49 7.69 8.47
CA ASP A 117 -24.46 7.78 7.37
C ASP A 117 -24.32 6.57 6.42
N ASP A 118 -24.25 5.37 7.02
CA ASP A 118 -24.12 4.07 6.34
C ASP A 118 -22.84 3.87 5.50
N HIS A 119 -21.86 4.77 5.61
CA HIS A 119 -20.58 4.66 4.95
C HIS A 119 -19.47 4.28 5.95
N ALA A 120 -18.69 3.26 5.59
CA ALA A 120 -17.46 2.93 6.32
C ALA A 120 -16.37 3.98 6.04
N TRP A 121 -15.60 4.32 7.07
CA TRP A 121 -14.48 5.24 6.94
C TRP A 121 -13.28 4.80 7.78
N LEU A 122 -12.08 5.15 7.30
CA LEU A 122 -10.79 4.86 7.94
C LEU A 122 -9.94 6.12 7.95
N VAL A 123 -9.41 6.47 9.12
CA VAL A 123 -8.54 7.64 9.32
C VAL A 123 -7.11 7.20 9.50
N MET A 124 -6.22 7.80 8.74
CA MET A 124 -4.81 7.46 8.72
C MET A 124 -3.90 8.68 8.65
N GLU A 125 -2.61 8.46 8.88
CA GLU A 125 -1.55 9.45 8.70
C GLU A 125 -1.63 10.10 7.31
N TYR A 126 -1.49 11.43 7.26
CA TYR A 126 -1.44 12.17 5.99
C TYR A 126 0.00 12.39 5.56
N PHE A 127 0.30 12.06 4.32
CA PHE A 127 1.62 12.20 3.71
C PHE A 127 1.62 13.36 2.73
N ALA A 128 2.19 14.50 3.12
CA ALA A 128 2.20 15.73 2.31
C ALA A 128 3.02 15.57 1.02
N LEU A 129 4.08 14.75 1.04
CA LEU A 129 4.92 14.46 -0.13
C LEU A 129 4.27 13.46 -1.09
N GLY A 130 3.22 12.75 -0.64
CA GLY A 130 2.53 11.71 -1.40
C GLY A 130 3.32 10.40 -1.47
N ASP A 131 3.10 9.63 -2.54
CA ASP A 131 3.66 8.31 -2.78
C ASP A 131 4.97 8.34 -3.62
N LEU A 132 5.70 7.23 -3.61
CA LEU A 132 6.92 7.05 -4.39
C LEU A 132 6.65 7.15 -5.91
N ARG A 133 5.47 6.73 -6.40
CA ARG A 133 5.08 6.88 -7.81
C ARG A 133 5.04 8.37 -8.22
N ARG A 134 4.54 9.25 -7.35
CA ARG A 134 4.59 10.70 -7.57
C ARG A 134 6.02 11.21 -7.62
N ARG A 135 6.91 10.72 -6.74
CA ARG A 135 8.33 11.07 -6.71
C ARG A 135 9.05 10.61 -7.99
N MET A 136 8.72 9.43 -8.50
CA MET A 136 9.30 8.83 -9.71
C MET A 136 8.86 9.53 -11.01
N ARG A 137 7.90 10.45 -10.99
CA ARG A 137 7.60 11.30 -12.17
C ARG A 137 8.78 12.17 -12.58
N ARG A 138 9.74 12.39 -11.69
CA ARG A 138 11.03 13.00 -11.97
C ARG A 138 12.08 11.92 -11.83
N LEU A 139 13.07 11.93 -12.72
CA LEU A 139 14.19 11.00 -12.66
C LEU A 139 14.82 11.01 -11.27
N LEU A 140 14.96 9.83 -10.68
CA LEU A 140 15.65 9.65 -9.41
C LEU A 140 17.16 9.57 -9.66
N LEU A 141 17.92 10.16 -8.77
CA LEU A 141 19.36 9.86 -8.75
C LEU A 141 19.56 8.42 -8.27
N PRO A 142 20.55 7.69 -8.81
CA PRO A 142 20.77 6.29 -8.43
C PRO A 142 20.92 6.05 -6.93
N ARG A 143 21.59 6.99 -6.22
CA ARG A 143 21.70 6.97 -4.76
C ARG A 143 20.34 7.09 -4.04
N GLU A 144 19.39 7.84 -4.61
CA GLU A 144 18.04 7.95 -4.05
C GLU A 144 17.25 6.66 -4.28
N ALA A 145 17.33 6.09 -5.49
CA ALA A 145 16.69 4.82 -5.82
C ALA A 145 17.15 3.71 -4.88
N LEU A 146 18.47 3.60 -4.64
CA LEU A 146 19.03 2.63 -3.71
C LEU A 146 18.61 2.89 -2.26
N ARG A 147 18.57 4.16 -1.80
CA ARG A 147 18.08 4.50 -0.46
C ARG A 147 16.62 4.10 -0.27
N TYR A 148 15.76 4.35 -1.25
CA TYR A 148 14.36 3.90 -1.18
C TYR A 148 14.26 2.38 -1.19
N ALA A 149 15.06 1.68 -2.00
CA ALA A 149 15.06 0.22 -2.01
C ALA A 149 15.48 -0.37 -0.65
N VAL A 150 16.53 0.19 -0.01
CA VAL A 150 16.96 -0.17 1.36
C VAL A 150 15.81 0.07 2.35
N ALA A 151 15.21 1.26 2.35
CA ALA A 151 14.13 1.60 3.26
C ALA A 151 12.91 0.68 3.10
N ILE A 152 12.54 0.33 1.86
CA ILE A 152 11.46 -0.62 1.58
C ILE A 152 11.81 -2.02 2.10
N ALA A 153 13.03 -2.51 1.87
CA ALA A 153 13.47 -3.81 2.37
C ALA A 153 13.44 -3.88 3.90
N GLN A 154 13.89 -2.82 4.59
CA GLN A 154 13.82 -2.70 6.05
C GLN A 154 12.37 -2.66 6.55
N ALA A 155 11.47 -1.94 5.86
CA ALA A 155 10.06 -1.93 6.16
C ALA A 155 9.43 -3.33 6.00
N LEU A 156 9.76 -4.04 4.92
CA LEU A 156 9.33 -5.43 4.71
C LEU A 156 9.84 -6.37 5.79
N THR A 157 11.07 -6.19 6.29
CA THR A 157 11.59 -6.99 7.41
C THR A 157 10.66 -6.87 8.63
N THR A 158 10.22 -5.67 8.96
CA THR A 158 9.30 -5.43 10.07
C THR A 158 7.92 -6.06 9.82
N VAL A 159 7.39 -5.91 8.61
CA VAL A 159 6.09 -6.46 8.22
C VAL A 159 6.10 -7.99 8.27
N HIS A 160 7.12 -8.60 7.67
CA HIS A 160 7.26 -10.06 7.63
C HIS A 160 7.50 -10.66 9.03
N ALA A 161 8.23 -9.97 9.92
CA ALA A 161 8.42 -10.39 11.31
C ALA A 161 7.10 -10.43 12.10
N ALA A 162 6.10 -9.62 11.72
CA ALA A 162 4.75 -9.66 12.28
C ALA A 162 3.85 -10.75 11.64
N GLY A 163 4.41 -11.61 10.77
CA GLY A 163 3.67 -12.66 10.07
C GLY A 163 2.75 -12.14 8.96
N VAL A 164 2.99 -10.92 8.48
CA VAL A 164 2.18 -10.27 7.45
C VAL A 164 2.93 -10.24 6.12
N LEU A 165 2.24 -10.50 5.01
CA LEU A 165 2.73 -10.28 3.65
C LEU A 165 2.07 -9.03 3.08
N HIS A 166 2.82 -8.22 2.31
CA HIS A 166 2.26 -7.02 1.68
C HIS A 166 1.38 -7.36 0.48
N ARG A 167 1.81 -8.29 -0.37
CA ARG A 167 1.10 -8.85 -1.55
C ARG A 167 0.74 -7.86 -2.67
N ASP A 168 0.73 -6.57 -2.43
CA ASP A 168 0.45 -5.50 -3.42
C ASP A 168 1.50 -4.39 -3.35
N LEU A 169 2.77 -4.77 -3.18
CA LEU A 169 3.88 -3.81 -3.11
C LEU A 169 4.08 -3.15 -4.49
N LYS A 170 3.93 -1.84 -4.51
CA LYS A 170 4.10 -0.97 -5.70
C LYS A 170 4.45 0.45 -5.27
N PRO A 171 4.98 1.30 -6.15
CA PRO A 171 5.35 2.68 -5.78
C PRO A 171 4.20 3.51 -5.20
N GLY A 172 2.95 3.23 -5.59
CA GLY A 172 1.77 3.90 -5.03
C GLY A 172 1.46 3.54 -3.58
N ASN A 173 1.99 2.42 -3.08
CA ASN A 173 1.80 1.94 -1.72
C ASN A 173 3.01 2.21 -0.81
N VAL A 174 3.98 3.01 -1.28
CA VAL A 174 5.14 3.49 -0.52
C VAL A 174 4.99 5.00 -0.34
N MET A 175 4.60 5.43 0.86
CA MET A 175 4.38 6.83 1.20
C MET A 175 5.66 7.48 1.71
N LEU A 176 5.85 8.77 1.41
CA LEU A 176 7.06 9.53 1.75
C LEU A 176 6.75 10.56 2.84
N ARG A 177 7.59 10.60 3.91
CA ARG A 177 7.55 11.62 4.95
C ARG A 177 8.57 12.72 4.68
N GLU A 178 8.35 13.87 5.28
CA GLU A 178 9.22 15.05 5.14
C GLU A 178 10.61 14.83 5.71
N ASP A 179 10.77 13.94 6.67
CA ASP A 179 12.06 13.53 7.26
C ASP A 179 12.86 12.55 6.38
N GLY A 180 12.32 12.18 5.21
CA GLY A 180 12.94 11.24 4.27
C GLY A 180 12.67 9.77 4.58
N THR A 181 11.92 9.45 5.64
CA THR A 181 11.48 8.08 5.91
C THR A 181 10.29 7.70 5.03
N ILE A 182 9.99 6.41 4.98
CA ILE A 182 8.85 5.87 4.24
C ILE A 182 7.85 5.19 5.17
N ALA A 183 6.62 5.01 4.68
CA ALA A 183 5.65 4.11 5.27
C ALA A 183 4.98 3.27 4.19
N LEU A 184 4.79 1.98 4.47
CA LEU A 184 3.99 1.09 3.63
C LEU A 184 2.51 1.22 4.00
N ILE A 185 1.66 1.24 2.98
CA ILE A 185 0.20 1.31 3.09
C ILE A 185 -0.47 0.19 2.30
N ASP A 186 -1.77 -0.01 2.52
CA ASP A 186 -2.62 -0.91 1.72
C ASP A 186 -2.06 -2.33 1.63
N PHE A 187 -1.96 -3.01 2.78
CA PHE A 187 -1.62 -4.44 2.82
C PHE A 187 -2.70 -5.24 2.11
N GLY A 188 -2.31 -5.98 1.07
CA GLY A 188 -3.21 -6.68 0.16
C GLY A 188 -3.99 -7.84 0.78
N LEU A 189 -4.87 -7.50 1.71
CA LEU A 189 -5.70 -8.40 2.52
C LEU A 189 -6.83 -9.07 1.75
N SER A 190 -7.26 -8.43 0.69
CA SER A 190 -8.41 -8.86 -0.13
C SER A 190 -8.04 -9.89 -1.21
N LYS A 191 -6.75 -10.21 -1.33
CA LYS A 191 -6.32 -11.20 -2.32
C LYS A 191 -6.08 -12.54 -1.63
N ASP A 192 -7.15 -13.29 -1.34
CA ASP A 192 -7.04 -14.74 -1.33
C ASP A 192 -6.28 -15.14 -2.60
N ALA A 193 -5.28 -16.01 -2.47
CA ALA A 193 -4.37 -16.36 -3.57
C ALA A 193 -5.11 -16.86 -4.84
N ALA A 194 -6.37 -17.30 -4.70
CA ALA A 194 -7.26 -17.70 -5.77
C ALA A 194 -7.90 -16.51 -6.53
N LEU A 195 -7.91 -15.28 -5.96
CA LEU A 195 -8.54 -14.08 -6.51
C LEU A 195 -7.52 -13.00 -6.93
N ALA A 196 -6.22 -13.34 -6.97
CA ALA A 196 -5.18 -12.41 -7.42
C ALA A 196 -5.40 -11.91 -8.87
N LEU A 197 -6.20 -12.63 -9.62
CA LEU A 197 -6.78 -12.25 -10.90
C LEU A 197 -8.30 -12.22 -10.71
N ASP A 198 -8.86 -11.13 -10.20
CA ASP A 198 -10.28 -10.84 -10.38
C ASP A 198 -10.51 -10.67 -11.89
N VAL A 199 -10.58 -11.79 -12.57
CA VAL A 199 -11.12 -11.87 -13.93
C VAL A 199 -12.62 -11.73 -13.73
N THR A 200 -13.14 -10.52 -13.87
CA THR A 200 -14.60 -10.36 -13.99
C THR A 200 -15.09 -11.21 -15.15
N ASP A 201 -16.38 -11.56 -15.17
CA ASP A 201 -17.06 -12.22 -16.30
C ASP A 201 -16.81 -11.51 -17.65
N THR A 202 -16.30 -10.29 -17.61
CA THR A 202 -15.89 -9.46 -18.77
C THR A 202 -14.42 -9.62 -19.16
N GLY A 203 -13.63 -10.49 -18.51
CA GLY A 203 -12.21 -10.70 -18.80
C GLY A 203 -11.28 -9.56 -18.38
N MET A 204 -11.77 -8.57 -17.62
CA MET A 204 -10.95 -7.47 -17.12
C MET A 204 -10.26 -7.89 -15.80
N ILE A 205 -8.95 -7.77 -15.78
CA ILE A 205 -8.12 -7.99 -14.58
C ILE A 205 -8.12 -6.69 -13.76
N PHE A 206 -8.66 -6.74 -12.55
CA PHE A 206 -8.53 -5.64 -11.60
C PHE A 206 -7.11 -5.63 -11.00
N GLY A 207 -6.37 -4.57 -11.26
CA GLY A 207 -5.02 -4.35 -10.76
C GLY A 207 -3.98 -4.31 -11.88
N THR A 208 -2.87 -3.66 -11.61
CA THR A 208 -1.80 -3.52 -12.58
C THR A 208 -0.77 -4.62 -12.31
N PRO A 209 -0.64 -5.69 -13.13
CA PRO A 209 0.21 -6.85 -12.85
C PRO A 209 1.71 -6.56 -12.96
N HIS A 210 2.09 -5.31 -13.18
CA HIS A 210 3.48 -4.91 -13.44
C HIS A 210 4.46 -5.20 -12.28
N TYR A 211 3.98 -5.31 -11.05
CA TYR A 211 4.81 -5.58 -9.87
C TYR A 211 4.58 -6.96 -9.27
N MET A 212 3.70 -7.74 -9.89
CA MET A 212 3.29 -9.06 -9.41
C MET A 212 4.42 -10.06 -9.58
N SER A 213 4.66 -10.89 -8.58
CA SER A 213 5.62 -11.99 -8.70
C SER A 213 5.09 -13.11 -9.61
N PRO A 214 5.96 -13.93 -10.20
CA PRO A 214 5.55 -15.05 -11.05
C PRO A 214 4.54 -15.98 -10.37
N GLU A 215 4.76 -16.33 -9.10
CA GLU A 215 3.88 -17.19 -8.31
C GLU A 215 2.52 -16.55 -8.04
N GLN A 216 2.48 -15.22 -7.76
CA GLN A 216 1.21 -14.51 -7.61
C GLN A 216 0.39 -14.53 -8.91
N GLY A 217 1.06 -14.30 -10.05
CA GLY A 217 0.40 -14.30 -11.36
C GLY A 217 -0.15 -15.66 -11.79
N HIS A 218 0.28 -16.74 -11.15
CA HIS A 218 -0.15 -18.11 -11.46
C HIS A 218 -0.95 -18.76 -10.31
N ALA A 219 -1.38 -17.99 -9.32
CA ALA A 219 -2.11 -18.47 -8.14
C ALA A 219 -1.37 -19.62 -7.40
N GLU A 220 -0.04 -19.59 -7.41
CA GLU A 220 0.82 -20.50 -6.66
C GLU A 220 0.97 -20.03 -5.20
N ALA A 221 1.62 -20.82 -4.36
CA ALA A 221 1.88 -20.44 -2.96
C ALA A 221 2.74 -19.19 -2.88
N VAL A 222 2.27 -18.18 -2.16
CA VAL A 222 2.90 -16.86 -1.98
C VAL A 222 3.50 -16.78 -0.59
N ASP A 223 4.76 -16.38 -0.50
CA ASP A 223 5.47 -16.10 0.76
C ASP A 223 6.15 -14.71 0.74
N ALA A 224 6.96 -14.42 1.77
CA ALA A 224 7.67 -13.14 1.93
C ALA A 224 8.55 -12.78 0.71
N ARG A 225 9.04 -13.77 -0.02
CA ARG A 225 9.90 -13.61 -1.18
C ARG A 225 9.15 -13.05 -2.41
N SER A 226 7.82 -13.11 -2.41
CA SER A 226 7.00 -12.45 -3.43
C SER A 226 7.07 -10.93 -3.32
N ASP A 227 7.09 -10.38 -2.09
CA ASP A 227 7.28 -8.94 -1.87
C ASP A 227 8.68 -8.48 -2.28
N LEU A 228 9.70 -9.35 -2.12
CA LEU A 228 11.07 -9.08 -2.58
C LEU A 228 11.17 -8.99 -4.10
N TYR A 229 10.43 -9.83 -4.82
CA TYR A 229 10.32 -9.71 -6.27
C TYR A 229 9.72 -8.36 -6.68
N SER A 230 8.63 -7.97 -6.04
CA SER A 230 7.99 -6.67 -6.27
C SER A 230 8.93 -5.49 -5.98
N LEU A 231 9.75 -5.58 -4.91
CA LEU A 231 10.81 -4.62 -4.62
C LEU A 231 11.85 -4.55 -5.75
N GLY A 232 12.25 -5.68 -6.31
CA GLY A 232 13.14 -5.74 -7.47
C GLY A 232 12.56 -5.01 -8.69
N VAL A 233 11.28 -5.21 -8.98
CA VAL A 233 10.57 -4.49 -10.06
C VAL A 233 10.56 -2.97 -9.80
N ILE A 234 10.31 -2.56 -8.56
CA ILE A 234 10.33 -1.14 -8.16
C ILE A 234 11.74 -0.56 -8.33
N LEU A 235 12.78 -1.29 -7.92
CA LEU A 235 14.17 -0.85 -8.06
C LEU A 235 14.54 -0.66 -9.53
N PHE A 236 14.19 -1.62 -10.41
CA PHE A 236 14.40 -1.50 -11.85
C PHE A 236 13.73 -0.22 -12.39
N GLU A 237 12.45 -0.01 -12.06
CA GLU A 237 11.71 1.18 -12.52
C GLU A 237 12.30 2.48 -11.97
N MET A 238 12.75 2.51 -10.72
CA MET A 238 13.41 3.69 -10.14
C MET A 238 14.70 4.07 -10.86
N LEU A 239 15.47 3.08 -11.32
CA LEU A 239 16.76 3.29 -11.99
C LEU A 239 16.62 3.62 -13.47
N THR A 240 15.62 3.06 -14.14
CA THR A 240 15.48 3.16 -15.60
C THR A 240 14.38 4.12 -16.04
N GLY A 241 13.43 4.44 -15.16
CA GLY A 241 12.18 5.15 -15.49
C GLY A 241 11.17 4.25 -16.22
N GLU A 242 11.46 2.98 -16.43
CA GLU A 242 10.66 2.05 -17.20
C GLU A 242 10.37 0.76 -16.43
N LYS A 243 9.25 0.13 -16.74
CA LYS A 243 8.92 -1.19 -16.19
C LYS A 243 9.71 -2.29 -16.90
N PRO A 244 10.17 -3.34 -16.18
CA PRO A 244 10.96 -4.41 -16.77
C PRO A 244 10.19 -5.18 -17.84
N TYR A 245 8.87 -5.29 -17.69
CA TYR A 245 8.01 -5.97 -18.65
C TYR A 245 6.81 -5.11 -19.02
N ARG A 246 6.53 -5.01 -20.34
CA ARG A 246 5.41 -4.28 -20.90
C ARG A 246 4.70 -5.13 -21.94
N ALA A 247 3.38 -5.05 -21.99
CA ALA A 247 2.55 -5.65 -23.01
C ALA A 247 1.21 -4.91 -23.08
N ASP A 248 0.45 -5.13 -24.16
CA ASP A 248 -0.83 -4.48 -24.41
C ASP A 248 -1.96 -5.03 -23.53
N ASN A 249 -1.79 -6.25 -23.02
CA ASN A 249 -2.78 -6.85 -22.13
C ASN A 249 -2.15 -7.36 -20.82
N PRO A 250 -2.91 -7.37 -19.73
CA PRO A 250 -2.45 -7.79 -18.40
C PRO A 250 -1.91 -9.22 -18.35
N MET A 251 -2.53 -10.17 -19.04
CA MET A 251 -2.09 -11.59 -19.04
C MET A 251 -0.73 -11.75 -19.70
N ALA A 252 -0.44 -10.99 -20.75
CA ALA A 252 0.88 -11.01 -21.37
C ALA A 252 1.95 -10.47 -20.44
N ILE A 253 1.64 -9.48 -19.58
CA ILE A 253 2.55 -9.00 -18.53
C ILE A 253 2.83 -10.11 -17.51
N VAL A 254 1.78 -10.80 -17.02
CA VAL A 254 1.92 -11.94 -16.10
C VAL A 254 2.80 -13.03 -16.72
N TYR A 255 2.56 -13.38 -17.98
CA TYR A 255 3.37 -14.35 -18.71
C TYR A 255 4.85 -13.92 -18.77
N LYS A 256 5.13 -12.65 -19.06
CA LYS A 256 6.49 -12.11 -19.13
C LYS A 256 7.21 -12.18 -17.79
N HIS A 257 6.54 -11.87 -16.67
CA HIS A 257 7.11 -12.05 -15.33
C HIS A 257 7.56 -13.50 -15.09
N ARG A 258 6.87 -14.48 -15.64
CA ARG A 258 7.20 -15.91 -15.49
C ARG A 258 8.30 -16.38 -16.47
N LYS A 259 8.25 -15.95 -17.73
CA LYS A 259 9.00 -16.59 -18.85
C LYS A 259 10.09 -15.71 -19.44
N GLU A 260 9.92 -14.41 -19.49
CA GLU A 260 10.91 -13.53 -20.12
C GLU A 260 12.17 -13.39 -19.25
N PRO A 261 13.36 -13.38 -19.85
CA PRO A 261 14.60 -13.08 -19.14
C PRO A 261 14.50 -11.74 -18.39
N LEU A 262 15.27 -11.61 -17.31
CA LEU A 262 15.42 -10.33 -16.63
C LEU A 262 16.14 -9.35 -17.57
N PRO A 263 15.60 -8.14 -17.80
CA PRO A 263 16.26 -7.14 -18.59
C PRO A 263 17.53 -6.64 -17.90
N GLN A 264 18.57 -6.40 -18.70
CA GLN A 264 19.82 -5.85 -18.22
C GLN A 264 19.66 -4.37 -17.91
N LEU A 265 20.24 -3.94 -16.79
CA LEU A 265 20.33 -2.52 -16.47
C LEU A 265 21.30 -1.81 -17.44
N PRO A 266 21.08 -0.51 -17.72
CA PRO A 266 22.07 0.31 -18.42
C PRO A 266 23.45 0.23 -17.79
N ALA A 267 24.51 0.33 -18.62
CA ALA A 267 25.91 0.11 -18.23
C ALA A 267 26.33 0.87 -16.96
N GLN A 268 25.80 2.08 -16.75
CA GLN A 268 26.06 2.88 -15.56
C GLN A 268 25.57 2.22 -14.27
N PHE A 269 24.64 1.25 -14.32
CA PHE A 269 24.06 0.56 -13.17
C PHE A 269 24.52 -0.89 -13.02
N THR A 270 25.56 -1.32 -13.75
CA THR A 270 26.09 -2.69 -13.72
C THR A 270 26.37 -3.18 -12.30
N ALA A 271 26.81 -2.29 -11.39
CA ALA A 271 27.06 -2.63 -9.99
C ALA A 271 25.80 -3.02 -9.20
N VAL A 272 24.61 -2.64 -9.69
CA VAL A 272 23.32 -2.98 -9.07
C VAL A 272 22.72 -4.26 -9.65
N GLN A 273 23.20 -4.68 -10.84
CA GLN A 273 22.67 -5.84 -11.55
C GLN A 273 22.60 -7.12 -10.68
N PRO A 274 23.64 -7.51 -9.91
CA PRO A 274 23.59 -8.76 -9.15
C PRO A 274 22.48 -8.77 -8.07
N VAL A 275 22.27 -7.66 -7.36
CA VAL A 275 21.21 -7.58 -6.34
C VAL A 275 19.84 -7.57 -7.01
N LEU A 276 19.69 -6.92 -8.16
CA LEU A 276 18.45 -6.91 -8.92
C LEU A 276 18.09 -8.31 -9.43
N GLU A 277 19.05 -9.04 -9.99
CA GLU A 277 18.86 -10.41 -10.47
C GLU A 277 18.39 -11.34 -9.36
N ARG A 278 18.97 -11.21 -8.19
CA ARG A 278 18.57 -12.02 -7.04
C ARG A 278 17.18 -11.64 -6.50
N LEU A 279 16.83 -10.36 -6.45
CA LEU A 279 15.47 -9.93 -6.09
C LEU A 279 14.43 -10.46 -7.08
N MET A 280 14.71 -10.38 -8.39
CA MET A 280 13.79 -10.73 -9.46
C MET A 280 13.97 -12.13 -10.04
N ALA A 281 14.70 -13.03 -9.35
CA ALA A 281 14.81 -14.41 -9.76
C ALA A 281 13.42 -15.05 -9.91
N LYS A 282 13.25 -15.88 -10.96
CA LYS A 282 11.93 -16.44 -11.31
C LYS A 282 11.42 -17.39 -10.24
N LEU A 283 12.30 -18.21 -9.70
CA LEU A 283 11.98 -19.14 -8.63
C LEU A 283 12.20 -18.46 -7.27
N PRO A 284 11.22 -18.51 -6.33
CA PRO A 284 11.39 -17.93 -5.00
C PRO A 284 12.63 -18.44 -4.25
N ALA A 285 13.02 -19.70 -4.47
CA ALA A 285 14.20 -20.32 -3.83
C ALA A 285 15.54 -19.68 -4.26
N GLU A 286 15.59 -19.02 -5.41
CA GLU A 286 16.78 -18.34 -5.94
C GLU A 286 16.88 -16.87 -5.46
N ARG A 287 15.85 -16.35 -4.83
CA ARG A 287 15.81 -14.99 -4.25
C ARG A 287 16.55 -14.94 -2.91
N PHE A 288 16.62 -13.78 -2.30
CA PHE A 288 17.00 -13.66 -0.88
C PHE A 288 16.01 -14.47 -0.02
N ALA A 289 16.52 -15.12 1.01
CA ALA A 289 15.67 -15.95 1.88
C ALA A 289 14.62 -15.12 2.65
N ASP A 290 14.98 -13.88 2.98
CA ASP A 290 14.14 -12.94 3.72
C ASP A 290 14.46 -11.48 3.37
N ALA A 291 13.65 -10.56 3.88
CA ALA A 291 13.81 -9.12 3.64
C ALA A 291 15.04 -8.54 4.32
N GLN A 292 15.52 -9.13 5.43
CA GLN A 292 16.73 -8.67 6.11
C GLN A 292 17.97 -8.91 5.25
N GLN A 293 18.09 -10.08 4.63
CA GLN A 293 19.19 -10.36 3.69
C GLN A 293 19.15 -9.42 2.48
N ALA A 294 17.96 -9.16 1.94
CA ALA A 294 17.80 -8.20 0.84
C ALA A 294 18.21 -6.78 1.26
N ALA A 295 17.82 -6.34 2.47
CA ALA A 295 18.21 -5.02 3.01
C ALA A 295 19.73 -4.91 3.12
N THR A 296 20.40 -5.89 3.71
CA THR A 296 21.87 -5.92 3.85
C THR A 296 22.56 -5.84 2.48
N ALA A 297 22.15 -6.64 1.50
CA ALA A 297 22.75 -6.62 0.17
C ALA A 297 22.52 -5.27 -0.56
N LEU A 298 21.37 -4.63 -0.36
CA LEU A 298 21.09 -3.30 -0.89
C LEU A 298 21.92 -2.22 -0.21
N GLU A 299 22.14 -2.30 1.11
CA GLU A 299 23.01 -1.38 1.88
C GLU A 299 24.47 -1.48 1.42
N GLU A 300 24.97 -2.69 1.21
CA GLU A 300 26.31 -2.94 0.65
C GLU A 300 26.43 -2.34 -0.76
N THR A 301 25.42 -2.55 -1.60
CA THR A 301 25.36 -2.00 -2.96
C THR A 301 25.35 -0.47 -2.94
N LEU A 302 24.56 0.15 -2.05
CA LEU A 302 24.53 1.61 -1.87
C LEU A 302 25.88 2.14 -1.38
N SER A 303 26.50 1.47 -0.42
CA SER A 303 27.81 1.85 0.12
C SER A 303 28.90 1.80 -0.95
N ALA A 304 28.93 0.73 -1.75
CA ALA A 304 29.85 0.59 -2.88
C ALA A 304 29.59 1.65 -3.96
N TRP A 305 28.32 1.99 -4.22
CA TRP A 305 27.95 3.07 -5.15
C TRP A 305 28.48 4.43 -4.70
N LEU A 306 28.31 4.75 -3.41
CA LEU A 306 28.74 6.02 -2.85
C LEU A 306 30.28 6.15 -2.79
N ALA A 307 31.00 5.04 -2.60
CA ALA A 307 32.45 5.01 -2.64
C ALA A 307 32.99 5.36 -4.03
N ARG A 308 32.42 4.76 -5.09
CA ARG A 308 32.81 5.04 -6.49
C ARG A 308 32.54 6.49 -6.91
N GLY A 309 31.45 7.10 -6.46
CA GLY A 309 31.11 8.50 -6.78
C GLY A 309 31.96 9.54 -6.05
N ARG A 310 32.87 9.14 -5.17
CA ARG A 310 33.87 10.03 -4.53
C ARG A 310 35.22 10.03 -5.26
N GLU A 311 35.41 9.09 -6.17
CA GLU A 311 36.65 8.93 -6.94
C GLU A 311 36.57 9.60 -8.33
N THR A 312 35.37 10.12 -8.70
CA THR A 312 35.13 10.89 -9.93
C THR A 312 34.74 12.34 -9.62
#